data_4c1f116983a2ee6d5c4ee650c0f1eafa
#
_entry.id   4c1f116983a2ee6d5c4ee650c0f1eafa
#
_cell.length_a   1.000
_cell.length_b   1.000
_cell.length_c   1.000
_cell.angle_alpha   90.00
_cell.angle_beta   90.00
_cell.angle_gamma   90.00
#
_symmetry.space_group_name_H-M   'P 1'
#
loop_
_entity.id
_entity.type
_entity.pdbx_description
1 polymer ?
#
loop_
_entity_poly.entity_id
_entity_poly.type
_entity_poly.pdbx_seq_one_letter_code
_entity_poly.pdbx_strand_id
1 'polypeptide(L)'
;MRRDAFDPSPELGAIRTGAGVTTVTNAFGMQVYLVTRYEDVKTVLSDHARFSNTRPPGFVVPGAPQMPEEEQARARAGNLLALDPPEHQRRRRMLTPEFTIRRIKRLQPR
;
A
#
# COMPACT_ATOMS: atom_id res chain seq x y z
N MET A 1 -7.41 -3.38 -17.67
CA MET A 1 -8.52 -2.49 -17.22
C MET A 1 -8.40 -1.14 -17.94
N ARG A 2 -9.38 -0.80 -18.78
CA ARG A 2 -9.45 0.51 -19.44
C ARG A 2 -10.16 1.51 -18.54
N ARG A 3 -9.63 2.72 -18.44
CA ARG A 3 -10.25 3.85 -17.74
C ARG A 3 -10.91 4.76 -18.78
N ASP A 4 -12.05 5.32 -18.44
CA ASP A 4 -12.67 6.42 -19.18
C ASP A 4 -12.44 7.71 -18.38
N ALA A 5 -11.49 8.52 -18.86
CA ALA A 5 -11.04 9.74 -18.15
C ALA A 5 -10.63 9.50 -16.68
N PHE A 6 -11.32 10.11 -15.73
CA PHE A 6 -11.06 10.01 -14.29
C PHE A 6 -11.89 8.95 -13.57
N ASP A 7 -12.82 8.30 -14.26
CA ASP A 7 -13.66 7.30 -13.65
C ASP A 7 -12.91 5.98 -13.40
N PRO A 8 -13.24 5.26 -12.33
CA PRO A 8 -12.73 3.91 -12.12
C PRO A 8 -13.18 3.00 -13.28
N SER A 9 -12.32 2.01 -13.62
CA SER A 9 -12.74 1.06 -14.67
C SER A 9 -14.03 0.34 -14.28
N PRO A 10 -14.93 0.08 -15.24
CA PRO A 10 -16.19 -0.63 -15.00
C PRO A 10 -16.01 -2.00 -14.35
N GLU A 11 -14.90 -2.69 -14.68
CA GLU A 11 -14.55 -3.99 -14.09
C GLU A 11 -14.35 -3.91 -12.57
N LEU A 12 -13.74 -2.83 -12.06
CA LEU A 12 -13.61 -2.61 -10.61
C LEU A 12 -14.96 -2.42 -9.94
N GLY A 13 -15.88 -1.73 -10.62
CA GLY A 13 -17.28 -1.58 -10.17
C GLY A 13 -17.98 -2.94 -10.05
N ALA A 14 -17.85 -3.78 -11.08
CA ALA A 14 -18.45 -5.12 -11.11
C ALA A 14 -17.88 -6.03 -10.00
N ILE A 15 -16.57 -6.01 -9.76
CA ILE A 15 -15.95 -6.77 -8.67
C ILE A 15 -16.49 -6.30 -7.31
N ARG A 16 -16.59 -4.99 -7.10
CA ARG A 16 -17.07 -4.39 -5.84
C ARG A 16 -18.52 -4.76 -5.53
N THR A 17 -19.40 -4.75 -6.53
CA THR A 17 -20.81 -5.13 -6.36
C THR A 17 -21.01 -6.65 -6.28
N GLY A 18 -20.10 -7.42 -6.87
CA GLY A 18 -20.06 -8.88 -6.81
C GLY A 18 -19.38 -9.42 -5.55
N ALA A 19 -18.33 -10.19 -5.71
CA ALA A 19 -17.61 -10.85 -4.60
C ALA A 19 -16.85 -9.88 -3.66
N GLY A 20 -16.45 -8.69 -4.14
CA GLY A 20 -15.64 -7.72 -3.39
C GLY A 20 -14.17 -8.06 -3.34
N VAL A 21 -13.82 -9.34 -3.26
CA VAL A 21 -12.46 -9.88 -3.31
C VAL A 21 -12.35 -10.85 -4.47
N THR A 22 -11.33 -10.73 -5.28
CA THR A 22 -11.06 -11.65 -6.40
C THR A 22 -9.57 -11.78 -6.66
N THR A 23 -9.16 -12.86 -7.31
CA THR A 23 -7.79 -13.06 -7.75
C THR A 23 -7.58 -12.44 -9.12
N VAL A 24 -6.53 -11.67 -9.29
CA VAL A 24 -6.11 -11.07 -10.56
C VAL A 24 -4.63 -11.26 -10.78
N THR A 25 -4.21 -11.24 -12.05
CA THR A 25 -2.79 -11.21 -12.41
C THR A 25 -2.35 -9.74 -12.51
N ASN A 26 -1.36 -9.35 -11.72
CA ASN A 26 -0.81 -7.99 -11.77
C ASN A 26 0.13 -7.81 -12.97
N ALA A 27 0.62 -6.58 -13.17
CA ALA A 27 1.53 -6.24 -14.28
C ALA A 27 2.86 -7.00 -14.28
N PHE A 28 3.23 -7.63 -13.16
CA PHE A 28 4.43 -8.44 -13.01
C PHE A 28 4.17 -9.95 -13.20
N GLY A 29 2.96 -10.33 -13.64
CA GLY A 29 2.58 -11.74 -13.85
C GLY A 29 2.24 -12.50 -12.56
N MET A 30 2.20 -11.84 -11.40
CA MET A 30 1.88 -12.49 -10.13
C MET A 30 0.37 -12.52 -9.90
N GLN A 31 -0.11 -13.64 -9.35
CA GLN A 31 -1.46 -13.75 -8.81
C GLN A 31 -1.56 -12.99 -7.49
N VAL A 32 -2.48 -12.04 -7.43
CA VAL A 32 -2.73 -11.22 -6.24
C VAL A 32 -4.23 -11.12 -5.96
N TYR A 33 -4.58 -10.92 -4.70
CA TYR A 33 -5.97 -10.64 -4.32
C TYR A 33 -6.25 -9.14 -4.51
N LEU A 34 -7.29 -8.84 -5.28
CA LEU A 34 -7.83 -7.50 -5.46
C LEU A 34 -9.02 -7.33 -4.51
N VAL A 35 -8.91 -6.39 -3.58
CA VAL A 35 -9.93 -6.08 -2.58
C VAL A 35 -10.58 -4.75 -2.94
N THR A 36 -11.89 -4.69 -3.10
CA THR A 36 -12.58 -3.52 -3.65
C THR A 36 -13.69 -2.92 -2.77
N ARG A 37 -14.23 -3.67 -1.80
CA ARG A 37 -15.22 -3.15 -0.86
C ARG A 37 -14.55 -2.37 0.26
N TYR A 38 -15.17 -1.26 0.66
CA TYR A 38 -14.62 -0.40 1.72
C TYR A 38 -14.33 -1.14 3.04
N GLU A 39 -15.28 -1.96 3.51
CA GLU A 39 -15.11 -2.67 4.80
C GLU A 39 -14.01 -3.74 4.72
N ASP A 40 -13.87 -4.42 3.58
CA ASP A 40 -12.79 -5.39 3.36
C ASP A 40 -11.42 -4.69 3.32
N VAL A 41 -11.32 -3.58 2.58
CA VAL A 41 -10.10 -2.75 2.52
C VAL A 41 -9.74 -2.22 3.91
N LYS A 42 -10.72 -1.71 4.66
CA LYS A 42 -10.54 -1.23 6.02
C LYS A 42 -10.03 -2.35 6.93
N THR A 43 -10.59 -3.54 6.83
CA THR A 43 -10.14 -4.72 7.58
C THR A 43 -8.69 -5.06 7.25
N VAL A 44 -8.34 -5.18 5.96
CA VAL A 44 -6.97 -5.47 5.51
C VAL A 44 -5.96 -4.44 6.04
N LEU A 45 -6.32 -3.16 6.04
CA LEU A 45 -5.44 -2.08 6.46
C LEU A 45 -5.32 -1.91 7.99
N SER A 46 -6.27 -2.44 8.77
CA SER A 46 -6.29 -2.25 10.22
C SER A 46 -5.92 -3.51 11.02
N ASP A 47 -6.07 -4.68 10.46
CA ASP A 47 -5.80 -5.95 11.14
C ASP A 47 -4.35 -6.42 10.96
N HIS A 48 -3.47 -5.87 11.79
CA HIS A 48 -2.04 -6.18 11.76
C HIS A 48 -1.69 -7.60 12.24
N ALA A 49 -2.66 -8.33 12.81
CA ALA A 49 -2.44 -9.73 13.20
C ALA A 49 -2.51 -10.68 12.01
N ARG A 50 -3.33 -10.34 11.00
CA ARG A 50 -3.52 -11.17 9.81
C ARG A 50 -2.80 -10.64 8.57
N PHE A 51 -2.59 -9.32 8.48
CA PHE A 51 -2.03 -8.66 7.30
C PHE A 51 -0.79 -7.85 7.65
N SER A 52 0.26 -8.03 6.88
CA SER A 52 1.56 -7.38 7.06
C SER A 52 1.96 -6.59 5.82
N ASN A 53 2.60 -5.44 6.02
CA ASN A 53 3.25 -4.67 4.96
C ASN A 53 4.69 -5.15 4.71
N THR A 54 5.21 -6.00 5.58
CA THR A 54 6.55 -6.55 5.46
C THR A 54 6.57 -7.69 4.44
N ARG A 55 7.46 -7.61 3.47
CA ARG A 55 7.64 -8.69 2.51
C ARG A 55 8.32 -9.88 3.19
N PRO A 56 7.85 -11.12 2.96
CA PRO A 56 8.51 -12.30 3.48
C PRO A 56 9.94 -12.42 2.93
N PRO A 57 10.85 -13.07 3.68
CA PRO A 57 12.20 -13.36 3.20
C PRO A 57 12.14 -14.12 1.87
N GLY A 58 13.02 -13.75 0.94
CA GLY A 58 13.08 -14.39 -0.38
C GLY A 58 11.98 -13.97 -1.37
N PHE A 59 11.09 -13.05 -1.00
CA PHE A 59 10.07 -12.54 -1.92
C PHE A 59 10.72 -11.71 -3.05
N VAL A 60 10.61 -12.21 -4.27
CA VAL A 60 11.13 -11.55 -5.47
C VAL A 60 9.97 -11.09 -6.35
N VAL A 61 10.01 -9.84 -6.79
CA VAL A 61 9.09 -9.33 -7.81
C VAL A 61 9.66 -9.70 -9.18
N PRO A 62 8.95 -10.46 -10.03
CA PRO A 62 9.43 -10.80 -11.35
C PRO A 62 9.76 -9.56 -12.17
N GLY A 63 10.93 -9.55 -12.83
CA GLY A 63 11.38 -8.40 -13.63
C GLY A 63 11.90 -7.20 -12.84
N ALA A 64 11.87 -7.22 -11.51
CA ALA A 64 12.51 -6.18 -10.72
C ALA A 64 14.04 -6.38 -10.67
N PRO A 65 14.83 -5.27 -10.67
CA PRO A 65 16.27 -5.37 -10.47
C PRO A 65 16.59 -6.10 -9.17
N GLN A 66 17.49 -7.08 -9.25
CA GLN A 66 18.01 -7.77 -8.06
C GLN A 66 18.96 -6.83 -7.33
N MET A 67 18.58 -6.41 -6.14
CA MET A 67 19.44 -5.60 -5.27
C MET A 67 20.04 -6.50 -4.18
N PRO A 68 21.30 -6.26 -3.75
CA PRO A 68 21.88 -6.92 -2.60
C PRO A 68 20.97 -6.79 -1.35
N GLU A 69 20.97 -7.79 -0.49
CA GLU A 69 20.08 -7.83 0.68
C GLU A 69 20.29 -6.62 1.61
N GLU A 70 21.53 -6.19 1.79
CA GLU A 70 21.85 -4.99 2.58
C GLU A 70 21.24 -3.72 1.99
N GLU A 71 21.27 -3.59 0.68
CA GLU A 71 20.71 -2.44 -0.04
C GLU A 71 19.17 -2.45 0.02
N GLN A 72 18.57 -3.63 -0.10
CA GLN A 72 17.14 -3.82 0.12
C GLN A 72 16.74 -3.46 1.57
N ALA A 73 17.53 -3.89 2.55
CA ALA A 73 17.29 -3.56 3.96
C ALA A 73 17.38 -2.05 4.22
N ARG A 74 18.37 -1.36 3.65
CA ARG A 74 18.49 0.10 3.72
C ARG A 74 17.31 0.82 3.07
N ALA A 75 16.88 0.40 1.89
CA ALA A 75 15.73 0.96 1.20
C ALA A 75 14.43 0.78 2.00
N ARG A 76 14.24 -0.38 2.63
CA ARG A 76 13.08 -0.64 3.51
C ARG A 76 13.14 0.19 4.79
N ALA A 77 14.34 0.35 5.38
CA ALA A 77 14.51 1.13 6.62
C ALA A 77 14.05 2.59 6.47
N GLY A 78 14.13 3.17 5.26
CA GLY A 78 13.62 4.51 4.95
C GLY A 78 12.15 4.57 4.55
N ASN A 79 11.50 3.44 4.30
CA ASN A 79 10.15 3.39 3.76
C ASN A 79 9.12 3.10 4.87
N LEU A 80 8.38 4.14 5.29
CA LEU A 80 7.34 4.01 6.30
C LEU A 80 6.24 2.99 5.92
N LEU A 81 5.91 2.89 4.64
CA LEU A 81 4.85 2.01 4.15
C LEU A 81 5.25 0.51 4.12
N ALA A 82 6.54 0.21 4.28
CA ALA A 82 7.05 -1.16 4.32
C ALA A 82 7.23 -1.69 5.75
N LEU A 83 6.68 -1.00 6.74
CA LEU A 83 6.82 -1.33 8.16
C LEU A 83 5.48 -1.72 8.76
N ASP A 84 5.54 -2.66 9.70
CA ASP A 84 4.43 -3.03 10.57
C ASP A 84 4.57 -2.40 11.96
N PRO A 85 3.50 -2.36 12.79
CA PRO A 85 3.61 -2.03 14.20
C PRO A 85 4.55 -3.00 14.94
N PRO A 86 5.30 -2.55 15.96
CA PRO A 86 5.27 -1.20 16.55
C PRO A 86 6.13 -0.16 15.82
N GLU A 87 7.03 -0.58 14.92
CA GLU A 87 8.02 0.30 14.28
C GLU A 87 7.37 1.35 13.37
N HIS A 88 6.35 0.96 12.58
CA HIS A 88 5.52 1.89 11.82
C HIS A 88 4.96 3.01 12.69
N GLN A 89 4.34 2.64 13.83
CA GLN A 89 3.72 3.61 14.74
C GLN A 89 4.75 4.55 15.36
N ARG A 90 5.94 4.03 15.71
CA ARG A 90 7.04 4.83 16.26
C ARG A 90 7.46 5.91 15.27
N ARG A 91 7.71 5.55 14.01
CA ARG A 91 8.15 6.50 12.97
C ARG A 91 7.05 7.47 12.57
N ARG A 92 5.82 6.99 12.43
CA ARG A 92 4.67 7.85 12.14
C ARG A 92 4.48 8.94 13.18
N ARG A 93 4.66 8.64 14.47
CA ARG A 93 4.59 9.64 15.54
C ARG A 93 5.63 10.75 15.40
N MET A 94 6.81 10.45 14.90
CA MET A 94 7.86 11.45 14.64
C MET A 94 7.47 12.41 13.50
N LEU A 95 6.75 11.92 12.50
CA LEU A 95 6.35 12.71 11.33
C LEU A 95 5.05 13.49 11.54
N THR A 96 4.13 12.97 12.37
CA THR A 96 2.79 13.57 12.56
C THR A 96 2.81 15.07 12.90
N PRO A 97 3.72 15.59 13.75
CA PRO A 97 3.78 17.02 14.04
C PRO A 97 4.07 17.91 12.82
N GLU A 98 4.72 17.36 11.80
CA GLU A 98 5.08 18.08 10.57
C GLU A 98 3.88 18.25 9.61
N PHE A 99 2.87 17.37 9.71
CA PHE A 99 1.69 17.36 8.85
C PHE A 99 0.42 17.92 9.52
N THR A 100 0.60 18.78 10.52
CA THR A 100 -0.55 19.46 11.15
C THR A 100 -1.16 20.51 10.22
N ILE A 101 -2.48 20.72 10.32
CA ILE A 101 -3.21 21.75 9.56
C ILE A 101 -2.54 23.12 9.69
N ARG A 102 -2.02 23.46 10.88
CA ARG A 102 -1.30 24.70 11.13
C ARG A 102 -0.04 24.83 10.27
N ARG A 103 0.75 23.76 10.10
CA ARG A 103 1.95 23.76 9.24
C ARG A 103 1.58 23.80 7.76
N ILE A 104 0.60 22.99 7.34
CA ILE A 104 0.13 22.98 5.95
C ILE A 104 -0.39 24.35 5.52
N LYS A 105 -1.17 25.04 6.38
CA LYS A 105 -1.64 26.42 6.09
C LYS A 105 -0.51 27.43 5.89
N ARG A 106 0.68 27.22 6.48
CA ARG A 106 1.84 28.10 6.26
C ARG A 106 2.46 27.96 4.87
N LEU A 107 2.18 26.86 4.18
CA LEU A 107 2.68 26.60 2.82
C LEU A 107 1.78 27.22 1.75
N GLN A 108 0.60 27.73 2.11
CA GLN A 108 -0.27 28.44 1.17
C GLN A 108 0.35 29.81 0.86
N PRO A 109 0.51 30.17 -0.44
CA PRO A 109 0.94 31.51 -0.82
C PRO A 109 -0.05 32.54 -0.27
N ARG A 110 0.47 33.69 0.16
CA ARG A 110 -0.35 34.86 0.54
C ARG A 110 -0.87 35.54 -0.71
#